data_748275bb66ac1cf3cfef28dfc9bd77a0
#
_entry.id   748275bb66ac1cf3cfef28dfc9bd77a0
#
_cell.length_a   1.000
_cell.length_b   1.000
_cell.length_c   1.000
_cell.angle_alpha   90.00
_cell.angle_beta   90.00
_cell.angle_gamma   90.00
#
_symmetry.space_group_name_H-M   'P 1'
#
loop_
_entity.id
_entity.type
_entity.pdbx_description
1 polymer ?
#
loop_
_entity_poly.entity_id
_entity_poly.type
_entity_poly.pdbx_seq_one_letter_code
_entity_poly.pdbx_strand_id
1 'polypeptide(L)'
;MDCISNKLRFSQRHPAALDDLRIHLKALLAVPDSPVAWGERRIPLSRARHHGGYVSTFQGQPLLRCESELERQVLRFLASRQECMALATQPVTFWFPFNGQMRRYTPDILVVMKIVPQDWVDIGLERIALIEVKPPRFRKLDPVLWAARCLVAKRALDMPLIRFPMPEEK
;
A
#
# COMPACT_ATOMS: atom_id res chain seq x y z
N MET A 1 -3.18 -23.12 1.74
CA MET A 1 -3.59 -22.46 2.97
C MET A 1 -2.58 -21.39 3.32
N ASP A 2 -3.04 -20.18 3.45
CA ASP A 2 -2.42 -18.95 4.02
C ASP A 2 -1.00 -18.54 3.61
N CYS A 3 -0.71 -18.58 2.31
CA CYS A 3 0.60 -18.10 1.84
C CYS A 3 0.80 -16.57 2.00
N ILE A 4 -0.28 -15.79 2.11
CA ILE A 4 -0.21 -14.33 2.24
C ILE A 4 -0.12 -13.89 3.69
N SER A 5 -0.90 -14.48 4.59
CA SER A 5 -0.91 -14.09 6.01
C SER A 5 0.43 -14.28 6.70
N ASN A 6 1.26 -15.22 6.21
CA ASN A 6 2.60 -15.44 6.74
C ASN A 6 3.68 -14.53 6.15
N LYS A 7 3.40 -13.85 5.03
CA LYS A 7 4.38 -12.98 4.34
C LYS A 7 4.13 -11.49 4.55
N LEU A 8 2.91 -11.12 4.94
CA LEU A 8 2.51 -9.74 5.16
C LEU A 8 2.17 -9.50 6.62
N ARG A 9 2.73 -8.44 7.18
CA ARG A 9 2.35 -7.94 8.48
C ARG A 9 1.20 -6.94 8.30
N PHE A 10 0.02 -7.32 8.81
CA PHE A 10 -1.14 -6.45 8.87
C PHE A 10 -1.33 -5.88 10.26
N SER A 11 -1.67 -4.60 10.31
CA SER A 11 -2.32 -3.98 11.46
C SER A 11 -3.79 -3.80 11.10
N GLN A 12 -4.71 -4.30 11.94
CA GLN A 12 -6.14 -4.33 11.62
C GLN A 12 -6.97 -3.92 12.82
N ARG A 13 -8.11 -3.29 12.56
CA ARG A 13 -9.06 -2.87 13.57
C ARG A 13 -9.92 -4.03 14.09
N HIS A 14 -10.25 -4.96 13.21
CA HIS A 14 -11.07 -6.12 13.51
C HIS A 14 -10.62 -7.33 12.68
N PRO A 15 -10.63 -8.56 13.23
CA PRO A 15 -10.20 -9.76 12.47
C PRO A 15 -10.92 -9.97 11.14
N ALA A 16 -12.22 -9.70 11.09
CA ALA A 16 -13.01 -9.80 9.86
C ALA A 16 -12.61 -8.78 8.77
N ALA A 17 -11.83 -7.77 9.11
CA ALA A 17 -11.40 -6.75 8.15
C ALA A 17 -10.56 -7.30 6.99
N LEU A 18 -9.92 -8.45 7.18
CA LEU A 18 -9.07 -9.07 6.18
C LEU A 18 -9.80 -10.13 5.33
N ASP A 19 -11.05 -10.46 5.64
CA ASP A 19 -11.74 -11.53 4.91
C ASP A 19 -12.02 -11.11 3.46
N ASP A 20 -12.46 -9.88 3.23
CA ASP A 20 -12.63 -9.32 1.89
C ASP A 20 -11.30 -9.31 1.11
N LEU A 21 -10.22 -8.92 1.77
CA LEU A 21 -8.89 -8.93 1.16
C LEU A 21 -8.44 -10.36 0.83
N ARG A 22 -8.67 -11.32 1.71
CA ARG A 22 -8.33 -12.74 1.48
C ARG A 22 -9.08 -13.31 0.29
N ILE A 23 -10.38 -12.98 0.16
CA ILE A 23 -11.19 -13.41 -0.99
C ILE A 23 -10.63 -12.81 -2.28
N HIS A 24 -10.37 -11.51 -2.29
CA HIS A 24 -9.79 -10.79 -3.43
C HIS A 24 -8.44 -11.39 -3.84
N LEU A 25 -7.54 -11.58 -2.87
CA LEU A 25 -6.20 -12.10 -3.13
C LEU A 25 -6.18 -13.58 -3.49
N LYS A 26 -7.13 -14.39 -3.01
CA LYS A 26 -7.21 -15.81 -3.34
C LYS A 26 -7.40 -16.05 -4.83
N ALA A 27 -8.20 -15.22 -5.47
CA ALA A 27 -8.40 -15.29 -6.93
C ALA A 27 -7.10 -14.97 -7.69
N LEU A 28 -6.32 -14.01 -7.20
CA LEU A 28 -5.06 -13.59 -7.83
C LEU A 28 -3.92 -14.59 -7.62
N LEU A 29 -3.90 -15.29 -6.48
CA LEU A 29 -2.88 -16.30 -6.18
C LEU A 29 -3.04 -17.58 -6.98
N ALA A 30 -4.20 -17.80 -7.58
CA ALA A 30 -4.45 -18.95 -8.43
C ALA A 30 -3.82 -18.80 -9.83
N VAL A 31 -3.26 -17.64 -10.16
CA VAL A 31 -2.60 -17.38 -11.46
C VAL A 31 -1.14 -17.84 -11.36
N PRO A 32 -0.74 -18.91 -12.05
CA PRO A 32 0.66 -19.31 -12.16
C PRO A 32 1.46 -18.18 -12.83
N ASP A 33 2.72 -18.01 -12.43
CA ASP A 33 3.68 -17.09 -13.04
C ASP A 33 3.29 -15.59 -12.99
N SER A 34 2.49 -15.19 -11.99
CA SER A 34 2.23 -13.78 -11.78
C SER A 34 3.54 -13.03 -11.49
N PRO A 35 3.85 -11.92 -12.19
CA PRO A 35 5.04 -11.11 -11.91
C PRO A 35 4.93 -10.31 -10.61
N VAL A 36 4.30 -10.91 -9.59
CA VAL A 36 3.94 -10.28 -8.32
C VAL A 36 4.48 -11.11 -7.17
N ALA A 37 5.17 -10.48 -6.24
CA ALA A 37 5.59 -11.08 -4.99
C ALA A 37 4.93 -10.36 -3.81
N TRP A 38 4.16 -11.12 -3.03
CA TRP A 38 3.58 -10.65 -1.78
C TRP A 38 4.58 -10.79 -0.63
N GLY A 39 4.64 -9.80 0.21
CA GLY A 39 5.47 -9.82 1.40
C GLY A 39 6.17 -8.48 1.65
N GLU A 40 6.39 -8.20 2.91
CA GLU A 40 7.08 -7.00 3.36
C GLU A 40 8.52 -7.00 2.79
N ARG A 41 8.86 -5.97 2.03
CA ARG A 41 10.24 -5.75 1.60
C ARG A 41 11.11 -5.47 2.84
N ARG A 42 12.30 -6.06 2.92
CA ARG A 42 13.28 -5.67 3.95
C ARG A 42 13.64 -4.19 3.77
N ILE A 43 13.18 -3.38 4.72
CA ILE A 43 13.48 -1.95 4.78
C ILE A 43 14.68 -1.79 5.69
N PRO A 44 15.81 -1.23 5.24
CA PRO A 44 16.90 -0.87 6.16
C PRO A 44 16.42 0.22 7.11
N LEU A 45 16.77 0.11 8.40
CA LEU A 45 16.34 1.03 9.47
C LEU A 45 16.88 2.45 9.31
N SER A 46 17.94 2.64 8.53
CA SER A 46 18.45 3.96 8.21
C SER A 46 19.09 3.99 6.82
N ARG A 47 18.75 5.01 6.05
CA ARG A 47 19.51 5.43 4.87
C ARG A 47 19.85 6.90 5.07
N ALA A 48 21.06 7.18 5.54
CA ALA A 48 21.72 8.49 5.65
C ALA A 48 20.86 9.72 6.01
N ARG A 49 19.73 9.95 5.36
CA ARG A 49 18.82 11.11 5.57
C ARG A 49 17.35 10.73 5.81
N HIS A 50 17.02 9.45 5.79
CA HIS A 50 15.65 8.98 6.02
C HIS A 50 15.61 8.13 7.28
N HIS A 51 14.91 8.63 8.29
CA HIS A 51 14.68 7.90 9.53
C HIS A 51 13.46 7.00 9.35
N GLY A 52 13.70 5.78 8.87
CA GLY A 52 12.72 4.71 8.96
C GLY A 52 12.42 4.35 10.41
N GLY A 53 11.30 3.69 10.64
CA GLY A 53 10.92 3.30 11.99
C GLY A 53 9.69 2.43 12.03
N TYR A 54 9.13 2.30 13.22
CA TYR A 54 7.90 1.58 13.46
C TYR A 54 6.79 2.54 13.85
N VAL A 55 5.56 2.22 13.47
CA VAL A 55 4.36 2.98 13.81
C VAL A 55 3.29 2.06 14.38
N SER A 56 2.71 2.48 15.51
CA SER A 56 1.48 1.89 16.03
C SER A 56 0.30 2.53 15.29
N THR A 57 -0.56 1.70 14.75
CA THR A 57 -1.76 2.14 14.02
C THR A 57 -3.03 1.78 14.79
N PHE A 58 -3.26 0.51 15.09
CA PHE A 58 -4.41 0.08 15.87
C PHE A 58 -3.94 -0.54 17.19
N GLN A 59 -4.71 -0.28 18.25
CA GLN A 59 -4.37 -0.77 19.60
C GLN A 59 -4.27 -2.31 19.63
N GLY A 60 -3.21 -2.81 20.26
CA GLY A 60 -2.97 -4.25 20.40
C GLY A 60 -2.56 -4.96 19.12
N GLN A 61 -2.31 -4.22 18.03
CA GLN A 61 -1.90 -4.78 16.75
C GLN A 61 -0.39 -4.66 16.53
N PRO A 62 0.18 -5.49 15.63
CA PRO A 62 1.59 -5.40 15.27
C PRO A 62 1.97 -4.01 14.78
N LEU A 63 3.16 -3.55 15.17
CA LEU A 63 3.74 -2.32 14.64
C LEU A 63 4.05 -2.49 13.16
N LEU A 64 3.68 -1.50 12.36
CA LEU A 64 4.05 -1.42 10.95
C LEU A 64 5.38 -0.68 10.80
N ARG A 65 6.18 -1.13 9.84
CA ARG A 65 7.46 -0.53 9.50
C ARG A 65 7.27 0.49 8.37
N CYS A 66 7.90 1.67 8.47
CA CYS A 66 7.88 2.71 7.45
C CYS A 66 9.30 3.18 7.11
N GLU A 67 9.52 3.67 5.89
CA GLU A 67 10.80 4.17 5.41
C GLU A 67 11.00 5.66 5.71
N SER A 68 9.93 6.40 5.95
CA SER A 68 9.99 7.85 6.12
C SER A 68 8.99 8.35 7.17
N GLU A 69 9.25 9.56 7.67
CA GLU A 69 8.32 10.26 8.57
C GLU A 69 6.99 10.55 7.88
N LEU A 70 7.03 10.85 6.59
CA LEU A 70 5.82 11.10 5.80
C LEU A 70 4.91 9.86 5.75
N GLU A 71 5.47 8.67 5.48
CA GLU A 71 4.72 7.41 5.54
C GLU A 71 4.13 7.18 6.93
N ARG A 72 4.88 7.50 7.99
CA ARG A 72 4.40 7.39 9.37
C ARG A 72 3.19 8.27 9.63
N GLN A 73 3.23 9.53 9.18
CA GLN A 73 2.11 10.47 9.31
C GLN A 73 0.89 9.98 8.54
N VAL A 74 1.06 9.53 7.30
CA VAL A 74 -0.03 8.98 6.48
C VAL A 74 -0.63 7.73 7.14
N LEU A 75 0.19 6.81 7.64
CA LEU A 75 -0.30 5.61 8.35
C LEU A 75 -1.12 5.97 9.58
N ARG A 76 -0.67 6.93 10.40
CA ARG A 76 -1.43 7.41 11.57
C ARG A 76 -2.72 8.09 11.16
N PHE A 77 -2.69 8.91 10.12
CA PHE A 77 -3.87 9.56 9.59
C PHE A 77 -4.89 8.54 9.09
N LEU A 78 -4.48 7.56 8.29
CA LEU A 78 -5.36 6.47 7.84
C LEU A 78 -5.92 5.67 9.02
N ALA A 79 -5.08 5.33 9.99
CA ALA A 79 -5.50 4.58 11.18
C ALA A 79 -6.47 5.35 12.08
N SER A 80 -6.43 6.68 12.09
CA SER A 80 -7.37 7.52 12.85
C SER A 80 -8.78 7.53 12.25
N ARG A 81 -8.91 7.20 10.96
CA ARG A 81 -10.21 7.14 10.29
C ARG A 81 -10.98 5.90 10.72
N GLN A 82 -12.24 6.07 11.14
CA GLN A 82 -13.08 4.94 11.56
C GLN A 82 -13.37 3.96 10.42
N GLU A 83 -13.38 4.45 9.20
CA GLU A 83 -13.60 3.71 7.98
C GLU A 83 -12.42 2.79 7.64
N CYS A 84 -11.22 3.08 8.13
CA CYS A 84 -10.02 2.29 7.88
C CYS A 84 -10.03 1.02 8.73
N MET A 85 -10.00 -0.13 8.07
CA MET A 85 -10.13 -1.43 8.72
C MET A 85 -8.79 -2.15 8.88
N ALA A 86 -7.92 -2.04 7.90
CA ALA A 86 -6.60 -2.66 7.95
C ALA A 86 -5.56 -1.90 7.12
N LEU A 87 -4.31 -2.02 7.52
CA LEU A 87 -3.15 -1.40 6.88
C LEU A 87 -2.01 -2.42 6.80
N ALA A 88 -1.25 -2.35 5.71
CA ALA A 88 0.04 -3.01 5.60
C ALA A 88 1.02 -2.09 4.88
N THR A 89 2.30 -2.21 5.18
CA THR A 89 3.36 -1.43 4.53
C THR A 89 4.12 -2.29 3.55
N GLN A 90 4.45 -1.72 2.39
CA GLN A 90 5.19 -2.37 1.30
C GLN A 90 4.68 -3.79 0.99
N PRO A 91 3.37 -3.92 0.74
CA PRO A 91 2.67 -5.20 0.79
C PRO A 91 3.04 -6.14 -0.35
N VAL A 92 3.40 -5.57 -1.48
CA VAL A 92 3.56 -6.29 -2.73
C VAL A 92 4.63 -5.65 -3.60
N THR A 93 5.42 -6.47 -4.26
CA THR A 93 6.36 -6.02 -5.29
C THR A 93 5.93 -6.61 -6.63
N PHE A 94 5.90 -5.78 -7.67
CA PHE A 94 5.62 -6.24 -9.02
C PHE A 94 6.67 -5.76 -10.02
N TRP A 95 6.81 -6.53 -11.09
CA TRP A 95 7.74 -6.28 -12.18
C TRP A 95 6.96 -6.02 -13.46
N PHE A 96 7.42 -5.05 -14.24
CA PHE A 96 6.78 -4.70 -15.51
C PHE A 96 7.81 -4.15 -16.50
N PRO A 97 7.61 -4.39 -17.80
CA PRO A 97 8.47 -3.81 -18.84
C PRO A 97 8.16 -2.32 -18.99
N PHE A 98 9.21 -1.51 -19.04
CA PHE A 98 9.10 -0.07 -19.30
C PHE A 98 10.35 0.42 -20.02
N ASN A 99 10.17 1.04 -21.20
CA ASN A 99 11.27 1.53 -22.06
C ASN A 99 12.36 0.46 -22.31
N GLY A 100 11.93 -0.75 -22.67
CA GLY A 100 12.86 -1.87 -22.97
C GLY A 100 13.58 -2.47 -21.76
N GLN A 101 13.25 -2.05 -20.55
CA GLN A 101 13.85 -2.56 -19.33
C GLN A 101 12.78 -3.12 -18.38
N MET A 102 13.11 -4.20 -17.69
CA MET A 102 12.27 -4.69 -16.60
C MET A 102 12.42 -3.78 -15.38
N ARG A 103 11.32 -3.17 -14.95
CA ARG A 103 11.25 -2.31 -13.77
C ARG A 103 10.63 -3.07 -12.61
N ARG A 104 11.09 -2.73 -11.40
CA ARG A 104 10.51 -3.23 -10.15
C ARG A 104 9.88 -2.07 -9.40
N TYR A 105 8.70 -2.30 -8.83
CA TYR A 105 8.00 -1.32 -8.02
C TYR A 105 7.31 -1.96 -6.82
N THR A 106 7.35 -1.28 -5.69
CA THR A 106 6.69 -1.67 -4.43
C THR A 106 5.94 -0.45 -3.92
N PRO A 107 4.60 -0.47 -3.87
CA PRO A 107 3.79 0.58 -3.25
C PRO A 107 4.10 0.71 -1.76
N ASP A 108 3.90 1.89 -1.19
CA ASP A 108 4.23 2.16 0.21
C ASP A 108 3.21 1.52 1.17
N ILE A 109 1.90 1.61 0.86
CA ILE A 109 0.84 1.17 1.78
C ILE A 109 -0.23 0.40 1.00
N LEU A 110 -0.78 -0.65 1.64
CA LEU A 110 -2.06 -1.26 1.32
C LEU A 110 -3.07 -0.80 2.37
N VAL A 111 -4.22 -0.32 1.92
CA VAL A 111 -5.34 0.06 2.79
C VAL A 111 -6.57 -0.78 2.49
N VAL A 112 -7.28 -1.18 3.55
CA VAL A 112 -8.60 -1.81 3.48
C VAL A 112 -9.59 -0.92 4.19
N MET A 113 -10.61 -0.46 3.47
CA MET A 113 -11.65 0.43 3.97
C MET A 113 -12.97 -0.34 4.13
N LYS A 114 -13.73 -0.03 5.18
CA LYS A 114 -15.11 -0.50 5.35
C LYS A 114 -16.04 0.23 4.38
N ILE A 115 -15.92 1.53 4.36
CA ILE A 115 -16.63 2.46 3.48
C ILE A 115 -15.58 3.47 3.01
N VAL A 116 -15.61 3.83 1.74
CA VAL A 116 -14.74 4.88 1.21
C VAL A 116 -15.48 6.21 1.26
N PRO A 117 -14.95 7.22 1.97
CA PRO A 117 -15.52 8.58 1.94
C PRO A 117 -15.56 9.13 0.51
N GLN A 118 -16.55 9.97 0.19
CA GLN A 118 -16.76 10.45 -1.17
C GLN A 118 -15.58 11.24 -1.72
N ASP A 119 -14.97 12.10 -0.91
CA ASP A 119 -13.78 12.86 -1.25
C ASP A 119 -12.58 11.96 -1.61
N TRP A 120 -12.55 10.74 -1.10
CA TRP A 120 -11.53 9.75 -1.42
C TRP A 120 -11.88 8.91 -2.64
N VAL A 121 -13.17 8.65 -2.87
CA VAL A 121 -13.64 8.07 -4.15
C VAL A 121 -13.27 8.99 -5.31
N ASP A 122 -13.40 10.30 -5.14
CA ASP A 122 -13.10 11.30 -6.16
C ASP A 122 -11.61 11.32 -6.58
N ILE A 123 -10.71 10.89 -5.69
CA ILE A 123 -9.29 10.68 -6.01
C ILE A 123 -8.95 9.26 -6.45
N GLY A 124 -9.95 8.41 -6.62
CA GLY A 124 -9.82 7.05 -7.14
C GLY A 124 -9.54 5.97 -6.09
N LEU A 125 -9.74 6.25 -4.80
CA LEU A 125 -9.59 5.24 -3.76
C LEU A 125 -10.78 4.28 -3.78
N GLU A 126 -10.50 2.99 -3.77
CA GLU A 126 -11.48 1.90 -3.63
C GLU A 126 -11.37 1.27 -2.23
N ARG A 127 -12.25 0.32 -1.90
CA ARG A 127 -12.24 -0.36 -0.59
C ARG A 127 -10.92 -1.05 -0.27
N ILE A 128 -10.25 -1.57 -1.30
CA ILE A 128 -8.91 -2.14 -1.20
C ILE A 128 -8.07 -1.38 -2.22
N ALA A 129 -7.04 -0.71 -1.76
CA ALA A 129 -6.22 0.14 -2.62
C ALA A 129 -4.75 0.12 -2.20
N LEU A 130 -3.89 0.39 -3.18
CA LEU A 130 -2.48 0.64 -2.99
C LEU A 130 -2.22 2.15 -2.96
N ILE A 131 -1.34 2.57 -2.08
CA ILE A 131 -1.00 3.99 -1.90
C ILE A 131 0.49 4.18 -2.08
N GLU A 132 0.85 5.16 -2.89
CA GLU A 132 2.18 5.76 -2.98
C GLU A 132 2.19 7.06 -2.18
N VAL A 133 3.06 7.14 -1.20
CA VAL A 133 3.19 8.33 -0.35
C VAL A 133 4.26 9.24 -0.93
N LYS A 134 3.85 10.39 -1.46
CA LYS A 134 4.77 11.40 -2.00
C LYS A 134 4.37 12.80 -1.56
N PRO A 135 5.35 13.63 -1.19
CA PRO A 135 5.06 15.02 -0.87
C PRO A 135 4.33 15.72 -2.03
N PRO A 136 3.37 16.64 -1.77
CA PRO A 136 2.67 17.37 -2.83
C PRO A 136 3.61 18.12 -3.77
N ARG A 137 4.74 18.60 -3.25
CA ARG A 137 5.78 19.32 -4.00
C ARG A 137 6.72 18.43 -4.80
N PHE A 138 6.57 17.10 -4.76
CA PHE A 138 7.45 16.20 -5.49
C PHE A 138 7.09 16.20 -6.99
N ARG A 139 7.68 17.15 -7.73
CA ARG A 139 7.39 17.41 -9.16
C ARG A 139 8.03 16.42 -10.13
N LYS A 140 8.92 15.54 -9.66
CA LYS A 140 9.75 14.67 -10.52
C LYS A 140 9.16 13.29 -10.77
N LEU A 141 7.86 13.07 -10.57
CA LEU A 141 7.26 11.82 -10.97
C LEU A 141 7.03 11.85 -12.48
N ASP A 142 7.74 11.00 -13.21
CA ASP A 142 7.49 10.79 -14.64
C ASP A 142 6.03 10.35 -14.83
N PRO A 143 5.17 11.14 -15.51
CA PRO A 143 3.76 10.82 -15.65
C PRO A 143 3.51 9.50 -16.39
N VAL A 144 4.37 9.18 -17.37
CA VAL A 144 4.25 7.96 -18.16
C VAL A 144 4.60 6.75 -17.31
N LEU A 145 5.67 6.83 -16.54
CA LEU A 145 6.04 5.77 -15.58
C LEU A 145 4.98 5.60 -14.49
N TRP A 146 4.38 6.70 -14.02
CA TRP A 146 3.29 6.63 -13.05
C TRP A 146 2.07 5.93 -13.63
N ALA A 147 1.63 6.30 -14.82
CA ALA A 147 0.52 5.67 -15.51
C ALA A 147 0.78 4.16 -15.74
N ALA A 148 2.01 3.79 -16.11
CA ALA A 148 2.40 2.39 -16.24
C ALA A 148 2.28 1.62 -14.91
N ARG A 149 2.71 2.20 -13.80
CA ARG A 149 2.55 1.59 -12.46
C ARG A 149 1.09 1.38 -12.09
N CYS A 150 0.23 2.39 -12.30
CA CYS A 150 -1.21 2.30 -12.05
C CYS A 150 -1.86 1.20 -12.91
N LEU A 151 -1.51 1.14 -14.19
CA LEU A 151 -2.04 0.13 -15.11
C LEU A 151 -1.64 -1.30 -14.68
N VAL A 152 -0.38 -1.49 -14.30
CA VAL A 152 0.11 -2.80 -13.85
C VAL A 152 -0.55 -3.20 -12.54
N ALA A 153 -0.67 -2.29 -11.57
CA ALA A 153 -1.37 -2.57 -10.32
C ALA A 153 -2.83 -2.99 -10.57
N LYS A 154 -3.55 -2.28 -11.44
CA LYS A 154 -4.93 -2.64 -11.78
C LYS A 154 -5.03 -3.97 -12.51
N ARG A 155 -4.15 -4.26 -13.48
CA ARG A 155 -4.16 -5.51 -14.23
C ARG A 155 -3.72 -6.72 -13.41
N ALA A 156 -2.67 -6.58 -12.61
CA ALA A 156 -2.08 -7.70 -11.87
C ALA A 156 -2.78 -7.99 -10.54
N LEU A 157 -3.41 -6.99 -9.93
CA LEU A 157 -3.94 -7.06 -8.57
C LEU A 157 -5.41 -6.67 -8.46
N ASP A 158 -5.98 -6.14 -9.54
CA ASP A 158 -7.31 -5.50 -9.57
C ASP A 158 -7.48 -4.45 -8.45
N MET A 159 -6.40 -3.76 -8.13
CA MET A 159 -6.37 -2.70 -7.13
C MET A 159 -5.98 -1.37 -7.76
N PRO A 160 -6.63 -0.26 -7.42
CA PRO A 160 -6.13 1.05 -7.78
C PRO A 160 -4.83 1.34 -7.04
N LEU A 161 -3.92 2.02 -7.72
CA LEU A 161 -2.75 2.64 -7.13
C LEU A 161 -2.96 4.15 -7.16
N ILE A 162 -3.03 4.75 -6.00
CA ILE A 162 -3.23 6.19 -5.87
C ILE A 162 -2.02 6.85 -5.21
N ARG A 163 -1.80 8.11 -5.56
CA ARG A 163 -0.87 8.97 -4.83
C ARG A 163 -1.65 9.65 -3.71
N PHE A 164 -1.23 9.44 -2.49
CA PHE A 164 -1.90 10.05 -1.35
C PHE A 164 -1.22 11.37 -1.01
N PRO A 165 -1.95 12.48 -1.05
CA PRO A 165 -1.47 13.78 -0.59
C PRO A 165 -1.28 13.76 0.93
N MET A 166 -0.36 14.58 1.40
CA MET A 166 -0.24 14.86 2.83
C MET A 166 -1.58 15.33 3.40
N PRO A 167 -1.93 14.90 4.63
CA PRO A 167 -2.93 15.64 5.39
C PRO A 167 -2.47 17.10 5.48
N GLU A 168 -3.35 18.05 5.14
CA GLU A 168 -3.07 19.46 5.36
C GLU A 168 -2.86 19.66 6.87
N GLU A 169 -1.72 20.23 7.25
CA GLU A 169 -1.52 20.72 8.61
C GLU A 169 -2.57 21.80 8.87
N LYS A 170 -3.50 21.53 9.79
CA LYS A 170 -4.47 22.49 10.29
C LYS A 170 -3.82 23.40 11.30
#